data_fae551c2e5967fc6117908c9fd31a48b
#
_entry.id   fae551c2e5967fc6117908c9fd31a48b
#
_cell.length_a   1.000
_cell.length_b   1.000
_cell.length_c   1.000
_cell.angle_alpha   90.00
_cell.angle_beta   90.00
_cell.angle_gamma   90.00
#
_symmetry.space_group_name_H-M   'P 1'
#
loop_
_entity.id
_entity.type
_entity.pdbx_description
1 polymer ?
#
loop_
_entity_poly.entity_id
_entity_poly.type
_entity_poly.pdbx_seq_one_letter_code
_entity_poly.pdbx_strand_id
1 'polypeptide(L)'
;DLRSMGLFKHYRIVRRWACRTYDLKDADLELLIHFDCIGLFTRKEYMNGTYTYSWDKDRWERLRREGWIVVWRQRNRVTQKYTIYKVSFRCSQLISRIYRILLGDEDLPVSSRNKIIDGNSYSDKVMAKAIYMVNKDKNR
;
A
#
# COMPACT_ATOMS: atom_id res chain seq x y z
N ASP A 1 -12.06 19.57 4.77
CA ASP A 1 -10.72 19.73 5.30
C ASP A 1 -10.16 18.37 5.72
N LEU A 2 -9.00 18.00 5.20
CA LEU A 2 -8.34 16.72 5.51
C LEU A 2 -8.04 16.56 7.00
N ARG A 3 -7.82 17.64 7.71
CA ARG A 3 -7.55 17.60 9.16
C ARG A 3 -8.75 17.09 9.95
N SER A 4 -9.96 17.41 9.51
CA SER A 4 -11.17 16.97 10.20
C SER A 4 -11.48 15.49 9.97
N MET A 5 -10.89 14.86 8.95
CA MET A 5 -11.12 13.45 8.64
C MET A 5 -10.34 12.51 9.56
N GLY A 6 -9.29 13.00 10.22
CA GLY A 6 -8.53 12.20 11.18
C GLY A 6 -7.87 10.96 10.57
N LEU A 7 -7.40 11.04 9.32
CA LEU A 7 -6.85 9.90 8.59
C LEU A 7 -5.70 9.19 9.31
N PHE A 8 -4.90 9.92 10.09
CA PHE A 8 -3.74 9.35 10.76
C PHE A 8 -4.03 8.76 12.14
N LYS A 9 -5.27 8.90 12.63
CA LYS A 9 -5.63 8.39 13.96
C LYS A 9 -5.27 6.92 14.15
N HIS A 10 -5.58 6.10 13.14
CA HIS A 10 -5.33 4.66 13.16
C HIS A 10 -4.40 4.20 12.05
N TYR A 11 -3.72 5.13 11.39
CA TYR A 11 -2.89 4.84 10.23
C TYR A 11 -1.79 3.81 10.53
N ARG A 12 -1.15 3.92 11.66
CA ARG A 12 -0.03 3.04 12.02
C ARG A 12 -0.43 1.56 12.06
N ILE A 13 -1.56 1.24 12.68
CA ILE A 13 -2.02 -0.15 12.77
C ILE A 13 -2.53 -0.66 11.43
N VAL A 14 -3.19 0.18 10.66
CA VAL A 14 -3.68 -0.17 9.33
C VAL A 14 -2.50 -0.46 8.39
N ARG A 15 -1.49 0.40 8.39
CA ARG A 15 -0.26 0.18 7.62
C ARG A 15 0.41 -1.12 8.02
N ARG A 16 0.53 -1.39 9.31
CA ARG A 16 1.15 -2.60 9.81
C ARG A 16 0.39 -3.85 9.37
N TRP A 17 -0.93 -3.82 9.43
CA TRP A 17 -1.76 -4.90 8.89
C TRP A 17 -1.48 -5.16 7.42
N ALA A 18 -1.52 -4.12 6.60
CA ALA A 18 -1.31 -4.23 5.16
C ALA A 18 0.08 -4.77 4.84
N CYS A 19 1.12 -4.20 5.43
CA CYS A 19 2.49 -4.61 5.18
C CYS A 19 2.76 -6.04 5.65
N ARG A 20 2.25 -6.41 6.82
CA ARG A 20 2.44 -7.74 7.38
C ARG A 20 1.70 -8.80 6.56
N THR A 21 0.46 -8.52 6.17
CA THR A 21 -0.38 -9.47 5.44
C THR A 21 0.11 -9.70 4.01
N TYR A 22 0.60 -8.64 3.35
CA TYR A 22 1.00 -8.70 1.94
C TYR A 22 2.51 -8.73 1.73
N ASP A 23 3.28 -8.86 2.79
CA ASP A 23 4.75 -8.92 2.77
C ASP A 23 5.36 -7.71 2.04
N LEU A 24 4.96 -6.53 2.49
CA LEU A 24 5.47 -5.26 2.00
C LEU A 24 6.24 -4.55 3.11
N LYS A 25 7.23 -3.77 2.73
CA LYS A 25 7.87 -2.82 3.64
C LYS A 25 7.04 -1.55 3.70
N ASP A 26 7.17 -0.79 4.78
CA ASP A 26 6.44 0.47 4.94
C ASP A 26 6.67 1.42 3.76
N ALA A 27 7.92 1.55 3.32
CA ALA A 27 8.26 2.38 2.17
C ALA A 27 7.67 1.87 0.87
N ASP A 28 7.56 0.54 0.70
CA ASP A 28 6.90 -0.05 -0.47
C ASP A 28 5.44 0.37 -0.55
N LEU A 29 4.73 0.29 0.56
CA LEU A 29 3.31 0.66 0.61
C LEU A 29 3.12 2.14 0.32
N GLU A 30 3.94 3.00 0.91
CA GLU A 30 3.87 4.44 0.68
C GLU A 30 4.13 4.80 -0.77
N LEU A 31 5.10 4.13 -1.41
CA LEU A 31 5.37 4.26 -2.83
C LEU A 31 4.19 3.87 -3.70
N LEU A 32 3.60 2.72 -3.40
CA LEU A 32 2.46 2.21 -4.16
C LEU A 32 1.25 3.14 -4.04
N ILE A 33 1.01 3.69 -2.86
CA ILE A 33 -0.07 4.67 -2.65
C ILE A 33 0.20 5.92 -3.49
N HIS A 34 1.44 6.39 -3.50
CA HIS A 34 1.82 7.56 -4.30
C HIS A 34 1.60 7.32 -5.80
N PHE A 35 2.06 6.19 -6.32
CA PHE A 35 1.91 5.88 -7.75
C PHE A 35 0.48 5.51 -8.13
N ASP A 36 -0.33 5.00 -7.22
CA ASP A 36 -1.76 4.83 -7.44
C ASP A 36 -2.44 6.20 -7.65
N CYS A 37 -2.04 7.21 -6.89
CA CYS A 37 -2.54 8.57 -7.08
C CYS A 37 -2.14 9.18 -8.43
N ILE A 38 -0.91 8.92 -8.89
CA ILE A 38 -0.43 9.41 -10.18
C ILE A 38 -1.14 8.71 -11.32
N GLY A 39 -1.39 7.42 -11.18
CA GLY A 39 -2.03 6.59 -12.20
C GLY A 39 -1.02 5.93 -13.12
N LEU A 40 -0.71 6.54 -14.26
CA LEU A 40 0.22 6.01 -15.24
C LEU A 40 1.60 6.66 -15.08
N PHE A 41 2.65 5.86 -15.15
CA PHE A 41 4.01 6.38 -14.98
C PHE A 41 5.02 5.54 -15.76
N THR A 42 6.19 6.14 -16.03
CA THR A 42 7.31 5.46 -16.66
C THR A 42 8.32 5.04 -15.60
N ARG A 43 9.23 4.11 -15.97
CA ARG A 43 10.34 3.74 -15.09
C ARG A 43 11.22 4.95 -14.77
N LYS A 44 11.41 5.84 -15.72
CA LYS A 44 12.17 7.08 -15.53
C LYS A 44 11.53 7.96 -14.44
N GLU A 45 10.21 8.12 -14.50
CA GLU A 45 9.47 8.88 -13.48
C GLU A 45 9.60 8.25 -12.09
N TYR A 46 9.56 6.91 -12.02
CA TYR A 46 9.81 6.21 -10.77
C TYR A 46 11.23 6.48 -10.25
N MET A 47 12.25 6.33 -11.11
CA MET A 47 13.66 6.51 -10.72
C MET A 47 14.00 7.98 -10.40
N ASN A 48 13.32 8.92 -11.04
CA ASN A 48 13.49 10.36 -10.82
C ASN A 48 12.54 10.92 -9.76
N GLY A 49 11.87 10.04 -9.01
CA GLY A 49 10.91 10.45 -7.99
C GLY A 49 11.46 11.52 -7.05
N THR A 50 10.61 12.04 -6.20
CA THR A 50 11.00 13.15 -5.34
C THR A 50 12.14 12.76 -4.40
N TYR A 51 12.97 13.72 -4.05
CA TYR A 51 14.08 13.53 -3.10
C TYR A 51 13.61 13.07 -1.71
N THR A 52 12.33 13.14 -1.44
CA THR A 52 11.74 12.66 -0.18
C THR A 52 11.62 11.15 -0.10
N TYR A 53 11.77 10.45 -1.24
CA TYR A 53 11.69 9.00 -1.31
C TYR A 53 13.01 8.41 -1.75
N SER A 54 13.38 7.30 -1.16
CA SER A 54 14.54 6.54 -1.57
C SER A 54 14.13 5.53 -2.65
N TRP A 55 14.27 5.94 -3.90
CA TRP A 55 13.99 5.06 -5.04
C TRP A 55 15.21 4.20 -5.31
N ASP A 56 15.07 2.91 -5.32
CA ASP A 56 16.16 2.05 -5.71
C ASP A 56 15.72 1.03 -6.76
N LYS A 57 16.69 0.57 -7.53
CA LYS A 57 16.48 -0.38 -8.61
C LYS A 57 15.98 -1.73 -8.10
N ASP A 58 16.50 -2.19 -6.97
CA ASP A 58 16.13 -3.49 -6.39
C ASP A 58 14.66 -3.50 -5.94
N ARG A 59 14.19 -2.39 -5.37
CA ARG A 59 12.77 -2.24 -5.00
C ARG A 59 11.88 -2.27 -6.24
N TRP A 60 12.27 -1.55 -7.30
CA TRP A 60 11.55 -1.57 -8.57
C TRP A 60 11.42 -3.00 -9.11
N GLU A 61 12.53 -3.72 -9.21
CA GLU A 61 12.53 -5.08 -9.73
C GLU A 61 11.70 -6.03 -8.87
N ARG A 62 11.77 -5.88 -7.55
CA ARG A 62 10.99 -6.69 -6.62
C ARG A 62 9.50 -6.42 -6.76
N LEU A 63 9.08 -5.17 -6.79
CA LEU A 63 7.66 -4.80 -6.94
C LEU A 63 7.11 -5.25 -8.30
N ARG A 64 7.93 -5.18 -9.35
CA ARG A 64 7.57 -5.71 -10.65
C ARG A 64 7.43 -7.23 -10.62
N ARG A 65 8.40 -7.93 -10.06
CA ARG A 65 8.40 -9.40 -9.98
C ARG A 65 7.23 -9.93 -9.16
N GLU A 66 6.90 -9.27 -8.07
CA GLU A 66 5.80 -9.66 -7.19
C GLU A 66 4.42 -9.23 -7.71
N GLY A 67 4.38 -8.51 -8.82
CA GLY A 67 3.14 -8.14 -9.48
C GLY A 67 2.41 -6.92 -8.89
N TRP A 68 3.08 -6.11 -8.07
CA TRP A 68 2.49 -4.88 -7.54
C TRP A 68 2.46 -3.76 -8.57
N ILE A 69 3.47 -3.70 -9.45
CA ILE A 69 3.55 -2.77 -10.56
C ILE A 69 3.51 -3.59 -11.84
N VAL A 70 2.61 -3.23 -12.75
CA VAL A 70 2.39 -3.97 -14.00
C VAL A 70 2.52 -3.04 -15.20
N VAL A 71 2.77 -3.62 -16.36
CA VAL A 71 2.78 -2.87 -17.62
C VAL A 71 1.34 -2.56 -18.00
N TRP A 72 1.06 -1.28 -18.21
CA TRP A 72 -0.22 -0.83 -18.76
C TRP A 72 -0.20 -0.84 -20.27
N ARG A 73 0.89 -0.33 -20.88
CA ARG A 73 1.05 -0.26 -22.34
C ARG A 73 2.52 -0.28 -22.70
N GLN A 74 2.85 -1.00 -23.75
CA GLN A 74 4.22 -1.06 -24.25
C GLN A 74 4.22 -0.96 -25.78
N ARG A 75 5.15 -0.17 -26.32
CA ARG A 75 5.46 -0.13 -27.74
C ARG A 75 6.95 -0.33 -27.95
N ASN A 76 7.28 -1.24 -28.86
CA ASN A 76 8.67 -1.56 -29.20
C ASN A 76 8.85 -1.49 -30.71
N ARG A 77 8.60 -0.31 -31.27
CA ARG A 77 8.77 -0.03 -32.71
C ARG A 77 10.09 0.72 -32.93
N VAL A 78 10.60 0.67 -34.16
CA VAL A 78 11.87 1.31 -34.54
C VAL A 78 11.88 2.81 -34.19
N THR A 79 10.75 3.50 -34.39
CA THR A 79 10.63 4.94 -34.16
C THR A 79 10.04 5.30 -32.81
N GLN A 80 9.45 4.32 -32.08
CA GLN A 80 8.80 4.56 -30.79
C GLN A 80 9.04 3.38 -29.88
N LYS A 81 9.80 3.62 -28.80
CA LYS A 81 10.00 2.63 -27.74
C LYS A 81 9.60 3.26 -26.42
N TYR A 82 8.58 2.72 -25.79
CA TYR A 82 8.18 3.15 -24.46
C TYR A 82 7.45 2.04 -23.72
N THR A 83 7.52 2.08 -22.42
CA THR A 83 6.71 1.25 -21.54
C THR A 83 6.07 2.15 -20.50
N ILE A 84 4.76 2.05 -20.37
CA ILE A 84 3.98 2.76 -19.35
C ILE A 84 3.49 1.75 -18.34
N TYR A 85 3.67 2.05 -17.07
CA TYR A 85 3.33 1.20 -15.94
C TYR A 85 2.18 1.79 -15.14
N LYS A 86 1.55 0.94 -14.36
CA LYS A 86 0.58 1.32 -13.34
C LYS A 86 0.69 0.35 -12.16
N VAL A 87 0.11 0.70 -11.03
CA VAL A 87 -0.06 -0.29 -9.95
C VAL A 87 -1.08 -1.32 -10.39
N SER A 88 -0.93 -2.57 -9.93
CA SER A 88 -1.84 -3.64 -10.29
C SER A 88 -3.25 -3.39 -9.75
N PHE A 89 -4.23 -4.07 -10.33
CA PHE A 89 -5.60 -4.01 -9.84
C PHE A 89 -5.69 -4.46 -8.37
N ARG A 90 -4.98 -5.53 -8.02
CA ARG A 90 -4.90 -6.01 -6.63
C ARG A 90 -4.35 -4.93 -5.70
N CYS A 91 -3.32 -4.22 -6.12
CA CYS A 91 -2.72 -3.14 -5.36
C CYS A 91 -3.72 -1.99 -5.16
N SER A 92 -4.38 -1.59 -6.23
CA SER A 92 -5.39 -0.52 -6.18
C SER A 92 -6.56 -0.88 -5.27
N GLN A 93 -6.99 -2.14 -5.27
CA GLN A 93 -8.01 -2.63 -4.35
C GLN A 93 -7.55 -2.57 -2.89
N LEU A 94 -6.32 -2.98 -2.61
CA LEU A 94 -5.74 -2.88 -1.27
C LEU A 94 -5.71 -1.44 -0.78
N ILE A 95 -5.25 -0.53 -1.63
CA ILE A 95 -5.17 0.90 -1.30
C ILE A 95 -6.57 1.47 -1.01
N SER A 96 -7.55 1.14 -1.84
CA SER A 96 -8.94 1.56 -1.62
C SER A 96 -9.48 1.03 -0.30
N ARG A 97 -9.15 -0.21 0.03
CA ARG A 97 -9.55 -0.82 1.30
C ARG A 97 -8.91 -0.12 2.49
N ILE A 98 -7.63 0.25 2.38
CA ILE A 98 -6.94 1.02 3.42
C ILE A 98 -7.68 2.33 3.69
N TYR A 99 -8.05 3.07 2.64
CA TYR A 99 -8.81 4.31 2.80
C TYR A 99 -10.18 4.07 3.47
N ARG A 100 -10.89 3.03 3.06
CA ARG A 100 -12.19 2.71 3.68
C ARG A 100 -12.05 2.40 5.18
N ILE A 101 -11.01 1.67 5.55
CA ILE A 101 -10.75 1.36 6.95
C ILE A 101 -10.41 2.64 7.73
N LEU A 102 -9.55 3.49 7.18
CA LEU A 102 -9.16 4.75 7.83
C LEU A 102 -10.36 5.70 8.01
N LEU A 103 -11.29 5.70 7.07
CA LEU A 103 -12.49 6.54 7.12
C LEU A 103 -13.62 5.94 7.98
N GLY A 104 -13.47 4.70 8.42
CA GLY A 104 -14.48 4.04 9.23
C GLY A 104 -15.56 3.28 8.47
N ASP A 105 -15.43 3.19 7.16
CA ASP A 105 -16.41 2.51 6.29
C ASP A 105 -16.24 0.99 6.30
N GLU A 106 -15.10 0.49 6.75
CA GLU A 106 -14.79 -0.94 6.81
C GLU A 106 -13.96 -1.22 8.06
N ASP A 107 -14.11 -2.41 8.62
CA ASP A 107 -13.32 -2.85 9.76
C ASP A 107 -12.05 -3.58 9.33
N LEU A 108 -11.01 -3.51 10.16
CA LEU A 108 -9.83 -4.33 9.99
C LEU A 108 -10.21 -5.81 10.11
N PRO A 109 -9.66 -6.70 9.27
CA PRO A 109 -9.96 -8.13 9.36
C PRO A 109 -9.52 -8.71 10.70
N VAL A 110 -10.34 -9.59 11.26
CA VAL A 110 -10.06 -10.29 12.51
C VAL A 110 -9.92 -11.81 12.30
N SER A 111 -9.91 -12.25 11.04
CA SER A 111 -9.73 -13.66 10.69
C SER A 111 -8.26 -14.04 10.65
N SER A 112 -7.98 -15.35 10.53
CA SER A 112 -6.61 -15.88 10.40
C SER A 112 -5.88 -15.36 9.14
N ARG A 113 -6.59 -14.81 8.17
CA ARG A 113 -5.99 -14.18 6.99
C ARG A 113 -5.23 -12.91 7.35
N ASN A 114 -5.57 -12.26 8.44
CA ASN A 114 -4.79 -11.16 9.00
C ASN A 114 -3.58 -11.73 9.71
N LYS A 115 -2.39 -11.50 9.19
CA LYS A 115 -1.15 -12.08 9.72
C LYS A 115 -0.83 -11.61 11.14
N ILE A 116 -1.33 -10.45 11.55
CA ILE A 116 -1.17 -9.97 12.93
C ILE A 116 -2.02 -10.83 13.88
N ILE A 117 -3.27 -11.08 13.50
CA ILE A 117 -4.20 -11.90 14.30
C ILE A 117 -3.66 -13.35 14.44
N ASP A 118 -3.10 -13.87 13.35
CA ASP A 118 -2.54 -15.23 13.31
C ASP A 118 -1.16 -15.35 13.98
N GLY A 119 -0.53 -14.23 14.33
CA GLY A 119 0.81 -14.21 14.89
C GLY A 119 0.84 -14.56 16.38
N ASN A 120 2.00 -15.07 16.84
CA ASN A 120 2.20 -15.53 18.22
C ASN A 120 3.17 -14.64 19.02
N SER A 121 3.81 -13.66 18.42
CA SER A 121 4.76 -12.79 19.13
C SER A 121 4.02 -11.87 20.11
N TYR A 122 4.73 -11.37 21.11
CA TYR A 122 4.19 -10.36 22.03
C TYR A 122 3.71 -9.12 21.27
N SER A 123 4.49 -8.67 20.30
CA SER A 123 4.14 -7.53 19.45
C SER A 123 2.83 -7.78 18.69
N ASP A 124 2.65 -9.00 18.15
CA ASP A 124 1.42 -9.36 17.44
C ASP A 124 0.21 -9.36 18.37
N LYS A 125 0.37 -9.83 19.61
CA LYS A 125 -0.72 -9.82 20.60
C LYS A 125 -1.15 -8.39 20.96
N VAL A 126 -0.19 -7.49 21.15
CA VAL A 126 -0.46 -6.07 21.42
C VAL A 126 -1.19 -5.43 20.22
N MET A 127 -0.73 -5.69 19.01
CA MET A 127 -1.33 -5.15 17.79
C MET A 127 -2.73 -5.73 17.55
N ALA A 128 -2.97 -7.00 17.90
CA ALA A 128 -4.30 -7.61 17.80
C ALA A 128 -5.30 -6.86 18.69
N LYS A 129 -4.92 -6.50 19.91
CA LYS A 129 -5.77 -5.67 20.79
C LYS A 129 -6.06 -4.32 20.16
N ALA A 130 -5.06 -3.70 19.53
CA ALA A 130 -5.25 -2.41 18.83
C ALA A 130 -6.26 -2.56 17.68
N ILE A 131 -6.22 -3.66 16.94
CA ILE A 131 -7.17 -3.91 15.85
C ILE A 131 -8.60 -3.96 16.38
N TYR A 132 -8.85 -4.67 17.48
CA TYR A 132 -10.17 -4.74 18.08
C TYR A 132 -10.64 -3.37 18.56
N MET A 133 -9.74 -2.56 19.10
CA MET A 133 -10.06 -1.19 19.53
C MET A 133 -10.41 -0.29 18.36
N VAL A 134 -9.69 -0.39 17.26
CA VAL A 134 -9.98 0.37 16.03
C VAL A 134 -11.37 0.02 15.50
N ASN A 135 -11.69 -1.26 15.46
CA ASN A 135 -12.98 -1.72 14.95
C ASN A 135 -14.17 -1.24 15.83
N LYS A 136 -13.93 -1.01 17.12
CA LYS A 136 -14.94 -0.46 18.01
C LYS A 136 -15.08 1.06 17.90
N ASP A 137 -14.08 1.75 17.35
CA ASP A 137 -14.10 3.20 17.24
C ASP A 137 -14.97 3.62 16.05
N LYS A 138 -16.17 4.10 16.37
CA LYS A 138 -17.14 4.56 15.36
C LYS A 138 -16.90 6.00 14.88
N ASN A 139 -15.92 6.68 15.50
CA ASN A 139 -15.59 8.08 15.17
C ASN A 139 -14.28 8.21 14.38
N ARG A 140 -13.75 7.10 13.88
CA ARG A 140 -12.53 7.16 13.05
C ARG A 140 -12.80 7.78 11.68
#